data_21925a03e0bf6cb9ee607e4a2f78a78d
#
_entry.id   21925a03e0bf6cb9ee607e4a2f78a78d
#
_cell.length_a   1.000
_cell.length_b   1.000
_cell.length_c   1.000
_cell.angle_alpha   90.00
_cell.angle_beta   90.00
_cell.angle_gamma   90.00
#
_symmetry.space_group_name_H-M   'P 1'
#
loop_
_entity.id
_entity.type
_entity.pdbx_description
1 polymer ?
#
loop_
_entity_poly.entity_id
_entity_poly.type
_entity_poly.pdbx_seq_one_letter_code
_entity_poly.pdbx_strand_id
1 'polypeptide(L)'
;MFGEGEKLILFVGRLDDIKGVDYLIEAFAKVIKKSSNTRLLIVGDGNYSRYLQMSADIWSRITFIGKISKQKLYEFYQIADVGVMPSFHEQCSYVAIEMMMHGLPLIITNTTGLSEMIHHQNVECRLILKEDQNELRLSVEELSKCLLKIVTDDCWAREVGKLNRCRYKDAFSLEKMRMAFESFYS
;
A
#
# COMPACT_ATOMS: atom_id res chain seq x y z
N MET A 1 3.06 -14.67 -15.72
CA MET A 1 2.11 -15.37 -14.84
C MET A 1 2.79 -15.48 -13.49
N PHE A 2 2.11 -15.14 -12.39
CA PHE A 2 2.70 -15.27 -11.04
C PHE A 2 2.67 -16.75 -10.66
N GLY A 3 3.70 -17.22 -9.92
CA GLY A 3 3.79 -18.60 -9.47
C GLY A 3 2.72 -18.96 -8.44
N GLU A 4 2.34 -20.23 -8.38
CA GLU A 4 1.42 -20.70 -7.34
C GLU A 4 2.06 -20.52 -5.96
N GLY A 5 1.35 -19.89 -5.03
CA GLY A 5 1.85 -19.56 -3.68
C GLY A 5 2.77 -18.33 -3.60
N GLU A 6 3.01 -17.58 -4.67
CA GLU A 6 3.69 -16.30 -4.57
C GLU A 6 2.84 -15.28 -3.83
N LYS A 7 3.48 -14.51 -2.94
CA LYS A 7 2.87 -13.38 -2.23
C LYS A 7 3.11 -12.08 -2.98
N LEU A 8 2.04 -11.31 -3.21
CA LEU A 8 2.07 -10.10 -4.03
C LEU A 8 1.90 -8.85 -3.17
N ILE A 9 2.96 -8.04 -3.08
CA ILE A 9 2.93 -6.69 -2.52
C ILE A 9 2.61 -5.72 -3.66
N LEU A 10 1.61 -4.86 -3.48
CA LEU A 10 1.16 -3.93 -4.50
C LEU A 10 1.37 -2.47 -4.06
N PHE A 11 2.07 -1.71 -4.87
CA PHE A 11 2.12 -0.26 -4.83
C PHE A 11 1.38 0.32 -6.04
N VAL A 12 0.57 1.33 -5.81
CA VAL A 12 -0.11 2.09 -6.87
C VAL A 12 0.05 3.58 -6.61
N GLY A 13 0.68 4.29 -7.54
CA GLY A 13 0.88 5.72 -7.41
C GLY A 13 1.89 6.30 -8.39
N ARG A 14 2.13 7.60 -8.29
CA ARG A 14 3.23 8.24 -9.03
C ARG A 14 4.57 7.74 -8.49
N LEU A 15 5.53 7.60 -9.39
CA LEU A 15 6.90 7.21 -9.04
C LEU A 15 7.72 8.48 -8.76
N ASP A 16 7.53 9.06 -7.58
CA ASP A 16 8.21 10.24 -7.08
C ASP A 16 8.60 10.08 -5.61
N ASP A 17 9.43 10.98 -5.10
CA ASP A 17 9.98 10.91 -3.74
C ASP A 17 8.88 11.04 -2.66
N ILE A 18 7.82 11.81 -2.95
CA ILE A 18 6.70 12.02 -2.02
C ILE A 18 5.95 10.71 -1.75
N LYS A 19 6.00 9.77 -2.69
CA LYS A 19 5.31 8.48 -2.59
C LYS A 19 6.15 7.39 -1.90
N GLY A 20 7.42 7.67 -1.54
CA GLY A 20 8.28 6.79 -0.76
C GLY A 20 8.61 5.45 -1.43
N VAL A 21 8.67 5.44 -2.77
CA VAL A 21 8.95 4.22 -3.55
C VAL A 21 10.35 3.69 -3.27
N ASP A 22 11.32 4.55 -3.02
CA ASP A 22 12.67 4.23 -2.59
C ASP A 22 12.69 3.43 -1.29
N TYR A 23 12.02 3.91 -0.25
CA TYR A 23 11.88 3.19 1.01
C TYR A 23 11.21 1.82 0.85
N LEU A 24 10.21 1.74 -0.05
CA LEU A 24 9.54 0.48 -0.35
C LEU A 24 10.48 -0.54 -1.02
N ILE A 25 11.28 -0.12 -1.99
CA ILE A 25 12.25 -0.99 -2.67
C ILE A 25 13.30 -1.49 -1.68
N GLU A 26 13.84 -0.61 -0.83
CA GLU A 26 14.81 -0.99 0.20
C GLU A 26 14.21 -1.96 1.24
N ALA A 27 12.99 -1.70 1.69
CA ALA A 27 12.30 -2.60 2.62
C ALA A 27 12.01 -3.95 1.98
N PHE A 28 11.56 -3.96 0.72
CA PHE A 28 11.31 -5.18 -0.04
C PHE A 28 12.57 -6.03 -0.23
N ALA A 29 13.72 -5.40 -0.47
CA ALA A 29 15.01 -6.12 -0.53
C ALA A 29 15.34 -6.87 0.76
N LYS A 30 14.86 -6.41 1.92
CA LYS A 30 14.97 -7.13 3.20
C LYS A 30 13.94 -8.26 3.32
N VAL A 31 12.73 -8.03 2.81
CA VAL A 31 11.64 -9.03 2.85
C VAL A 31 12.01 -10.27 2.05
N ILE A 32 12.49 -10.14 0.82
CA ILE A 32 12.80 -11.30 -0.04
C ILE A 32 13.92 -12.18 0.50
N LYS A 33 14.79 -11.67 1.37
CA LYS A 33 15.81 -12.47 2.08
C LYS A 33 15.20 -13.45 3.07
N LYS A 34 14.00 -13.17 3.57
CA LYS A 34 13.27 -13.97 4.57
C LYS A 34 12.06 -14.69 3.98
N SER A 35 11.48 -14.15 2.90
CA SER A 35 10.33 -14.69 2.18
C SER A 35 10.60 -14.62 0.68
N SER A 36 11.31 -15.63 0.16
CA SER A 36 11.78 -15.65 -1.23
C SER A 36 10.65 -15.82 -2.26
N ASN A 37 9.47 -16.24 -1.84
CA ASN A 37 8.27 -16.37 -2.69
C ASN A 37 7.44 -15.07 -2.76
N THR A 38 8.02 -13.92 -2.40
CA THR A 38 7.33 -12.63 -2.43
C THR A 38 7.74 -11.84 -3.67
N ARG A 39 6.80 -11.13 -4.26
CA ARG A 39 6.98 -10.25 -5.42
C ARG A 39 6.41 -8.87 -5.14
N LEU A 40 7.08 -7.82 -5.62
CA LEU A 40 6.61 -6.45 -5.57
C LEU A 40 6.10 -6.01 -6.95
N LEU A 41 4.86 -5.55 -7.00
CA LEU A 41 4.23 -4.96 -8.18
C LEU A 41 4.12 -3.46 -7.98
N ILE A 42 4.66 -2.70 -8.93
CA ILE A 42 4.64 -1.24 -8.94
C ILE A 42 3.83 -0.78 -10.14
N VAL A 43 2.68 -0.18 -9.85
CA VAL A 43 1.76 0.36 -10.87
C VAL A 43 1.76 1.88 -10.80
N GLY A 44 2.03 2.52 -11.91
CA GLY A 44 2.04 3.97 -12.02
C GLY A 44 3.07 4.49 -12.99
N ASP A 45 3.32 5.78 -12.97
CA ASP A 45 4.24 6.47 -13.89
C ASP A 45 5.10 7.49 -13.12
N GLY A 46 6.28 7.81 -13.65
CA GLY A 46 7.21 8.77 -13.05
C GLY A 46 8.68 8.45 -13.34
N ASN A 47 9.56 8.63 -12.37
CA ASN A 47 11.00 8.47 -12.54
C ASN A 47 11.45 7.01 -12.58
N TYR A 48 11.09 6.29 -13.64
CA TYR A 48 11.44 4.87 -13.81
C TYR A 48 12.94 4.57 -13.71
N SER A 49 13.77 5.39 -14.37
CA SER A 49 15.21 5.13 -14.46
C SER A 49 15.85 5.01 -13.08
N ARG A 50 15.48 5.89 -12.14
CA ARG A 50 15.97 5.86 -10.77
C ARG A 50 15.58 4.55 -10.06
N TYR A 51 14.31 4.20 -10.10
CA TYR A 51 13.79 3.04 -9.37
C TYR A 51 14.20 1.70 -9.99
N LEU A 52 14.40 1.65 -11.31
CA LEU A 52 15.01 0.50 -11.98
C LEU A 52 16.46 0.29 -11.53
N GLN A 53 17.26 1.36 -11.41
CA GLN A 53 18.63 1.27 -10.88
C GLN A 53 18.64 0.79 -9.44
N MET A 54 17.77 1.32 -8.58
CA MET A 54 17.66 0.90 -7.17
C MET A 54 17.26 -0.57 -7.02
N SER A 55 16.54 -1.14 -7.99
CA SER A 55 16.08 -2.53 -7.98
C SER A 55 16.99 -3.51 -8.71
N ALA A 56 18.17 -3.08 -9.17
CA ALA A 56 19.06 -3.91 -10.00
C ALA A 56 19.37 -5.27 -9.40
N ASP A 57 19.66 -5.35 -8.09
CA ASP A 57 20.00 -6.61 -7.41
C ASP A 57 18.79 -7.52 -7.13
N ILE A 58 17.59 -6.99 -7.27
CA ILE A 58 16.34 -7.69 -6.94
C ILE A 58 15.31 -7.65 -8.08
N TRP A 59 15.75 -7.24 -9.28
CA TRP A 59 14.89 -7.00 -10.45
C TRP A 59 13.97 -8.18 -10.78
N SER A 60 14.43 -9.44 -10.55
CA SER A 60 13.64 -10.63 -10.82
C SER A 60 12.39 -10.77 -9.92
N ARG A 61 12.32 -10.00 -8.84
CA ARG A 61 11.22 -10.01 -7.86
C ARG A 61 10.39 -8.73 -7.87
N ILE A 62 10.77 -7.72 -8.65
CA ILE A 62 10.01 -6.47 -8.84
C ILE A 62 9.48 -6.42 -10.27
N THR A 63 8.23 -6.00 -10.41
CA THR A 63 7.62 -5.77 -11.71
C THR A 63 7.05 -4.35 -11.77
N PHE A 64 7.60 -3.55 -12.65
CA PHE A 64 7.06 -2.22 -12.99
C PHE A 64 6.05 -2.39 -14.13
N ILE A 65 4.78 -2.13 -13.85
CA ILE A 65 3.68 -2.40 -14.80
C ILE A 65 3.37 -1.18 -15.66
N GLY A 66 3.74 0.02 -15.19
CA GLY A 66 3.39 1.26 -15.86
C GLY A 66 1.97 1.73 -15.49
N LYS A 67 1.48 2.71 -16.24
CA LYS A 67 0.12 3.21 -16.10
C LYS A 67 -0.85 2.27 -16.82
N ILE A 68 -1.87 1.81 -16.11
CA ILE A 68 -2.90 0.90 -16.62
C ILE A 68 -4.30 1.49 -16.47
N SER A 69 -5.27 0.88 -17.15
CA SER A 69 -6.68 1.24 -16.99
C SER A 69 -7.19 0.87 -15.59
N LYS A 70 -8.21 1.58 -15.12
CA LYS A 70 -8.85 1.33 -13.83
C LYS A 70 -9.39 -0.10 -13.71
N GLN A 71 -9.94 -0.63 -14.80
CA GLN A 71 -10.45 -2.00 -14.84
C GLN A 71 -9.34 -3.03 -14.57
N LYS A 72 -8.18 -2.89 -15.24
CA LYS A 72 -7.02 -3.76 -14.98
C LYS A 72 -6.46 -3.58 -13.58
N LEU A 73 -6.49 -2.35 -13.04
CA LEU A 73 -6.04 -2.10 -11.69
C LEU A 73 -6.88 -2.85 -10.65
N TYR A 74 -8.19 -2.95 -10.86
CA TYR A 74 -9.08 -3.72 -9.98
C TYR A 74 -8.76 -5.21 -9.99
N GLU A 75 -8.28 -5.77 -11.10
CA GLU A 75 -7.81 -7.17 -11.15
C GLU A 75 -6.57 -7.35 -10.25
N PHE A 76 -5.65 -6.37 -10.22
CA PHE A 76 -4.50 -6.41 -9.30
C PHE A 76 -4.91 -6.29 -7.84
N TYR A 77 -5.91 -5.49 -7.50
CA TYR A 77 -6.42 -5.42 -6.11
C TYR A 77 -7.01 -6.76 -5.64
N GLN A 78 -7.53 -7.59 -6.55
CA GLN A 78 -8.10 -8.89 -6.22
C GLN A 78 -7.05 -9.98 -5.97
N ILE A 79 -5.88 -9.88 -6.60
CA ILE A 79 -4.83 -10.88 -6.51
C ILE A 79 -3.69 -10.51 -5.57
N ALA A 80 -3.59 -9.24 -5.16
CA ALA A 80 -2.58 -8.80 -4.23
C ALA A 80 -2.87 -9.26 -2.81
N ASP A 81 -1.82 -9.59 -2.05
CA ASP A 81 -1.91 -9.95 -0.63
C ASP A 81 -1.87 -8.73 0.29
N VAL A 82 -1.22 -7.63 -0.15
CA VAL A 82 -1.11 -6.38 0.59
C VAL A 82 -0.90 -5.19 -0.32
N GLY A 83 -1.58 -4.07 0.00
CA GLY A 83 -1.31 -2.76 -0.57
C GLY A 83 -0.37 -1.95 0.33
N VAL A 84 0.53 -1.17 -0.25
CA VAL A 84 1.49 -0.35 0.49
C VAL A 84 1.45 1.08 0.00
N MET A 85 1.31 2.02 0.91
CA MET A 85 1.29 3.45 0.64
C MET A 85 2.25 4.19 1.58
N PRO A 86 3.55 4.17 1.29
CA PRO A 86 4.60 4.75 2.13
C PRO A 86 4.78 6.25 1.88
N SER A 87 3.67 6.95 1.58
CA SER A 87 3.67 8.35 1.16
C SER A 87 4.05 9.29 2.30
N PHE A 88 4.84 10.33 1.99
CA PHE A 88 5.20 11.39 2.92
C PHE A 88 4.12 12.48 3.00
N HIS A 89 3.28 12.58 2.00
CA HIS A 89 2.16 13.50 1.98
C HIS A 89 0.96 12.86 1.26
N GLU A 90 -0.19 12.83 1.94
CA GLU A 90 -1.44 12.35 1.37
C GLU A 90 -2.62 13.03 2.09
N GLN A 91 -3.55 13.62 1.34
CA GLN A 91 -4.75 14.24 1.90
C GLN A 91 -5.95 13.30 1.83
N CYS A 92 -6.22 12.77 0.64
CA CYS A 92 -7.29 11.80 0.41
C CYS A 92 -6.86 10.86 -0.71
N SER A 93 -6.62 9.59 -0.38
CA SER A 93 -6.16 8.63 -1.35
C SER A 93 -7.29 7.78 -1.91
N TYR A 94 -7.70 8.06 -3.14
CA TYR A 94 -8.63 7.18 -3.86
C TYR A 94 -8.09 5.75 -4.00
N VAL A 95 -6.77 5.60 -4.16
CA VAL A 95 -6.11 4.28 -4.21
C VAL A 95 -6.32 3.50 -2.91
N ALA A 96 -6.16 4.16 -1.74
CA ALA A 96 -6.43 3.52 -0.46
C ALA A 96 -7.90 3.10 -0.33
N ILE A 97 -8.83 3.97 -0.72
CA ILE A 97 -10.27 3.67 -0.73
C ILE A 97 -10.58 2.47 -1.63
N GLU A 98 -10.00 2.41 -2.83
CA GLU A 98 -10.18 1.30 -3.75
C GLU A 98 -9.60 -0.01 -3.19
N MET A 99 -8.41 0.02 -2.60
CA MET A 99 -7.82 -1.14 -1.93
C MET A 99 -8.68 -1.63 -0.77
N MET A 100 -9.18 -0.72 0.09
CA MET A 100 -10.10 -1.07 1.18
C MET A 100 -11.43 -1.64 0.65
N MET A 101 -11.96 -1.12 -0.46
CA MET A 101 -13.15 -1.65 -1.12
C MET A 101 -12.98 -3.12 -1.52
N HIS A 102 -11.77 -3.52 -1.91
CA HIS A 102 -11.45 -4.91 -2.24
C HIS A 102 -11.07 -5.76 -1.01
N GLY A 103 -11.02 -5.15 0.18
CA GLY A 103 -10.62 -5.84 1.41
C GLY A 103 -9.14 -6.17 1.47
N LEU A 104 -8.32 -5.42 0.73
CA LEU A 104 -6.88 -5.60 0.74
C LEU A 104 -6.30 -5.08 2.07
N PRO A 105 -5.43 -5.86 2.76
CA PRO A 105 -4.62 -5.33 3.84
C PRO A 105 -3.81 -4.12 3.36
N LEU A 106 -3.72 -3.06 4.15
CA LEU A 106 -2.98 -1.86 3.81
C LEU A 106 -1.90 -1.56 4.84
N ILE A 107 -0.69 -1.28 4.37
CA ILE A 107 0.37 -0.65 5.13
C ILE A 107 0.46 0.80 4.67
N ILE A 108 0.36 1.73 5.60
CA ILE A 108 0.34 3.17 5.33
C ILE A 108 1.33 3.91 6.24
N THR A 109 1.68 5.12 5.87
CA THR A 109 2.30 6.09 6.77
C THR A 109 1.26 6.89 7.56
N ASN A 110 1.68 7.52 8.65
CA ASN A 110 0.83 8.31 9.53
C ASN A 110 0.51 9.73 9.01
N THR A 111 0.49 9.93 7.70
CA THR A 111 -0.01 11.19 7.13
C THR A 111 -1.47 11.39 7.52
N THR A 112 -1.90 12.64 7.64
CA THR A 112 -3.25 12.98 8.11
C THR A 112 -4.33 12.23 7.32
N GLY A 113 -4.31 12.31 5.99
CA GLY A 113 -5.33 11.68 5.15
C GLY A 113 -5.33 10.15 5.22
N LEU A 114 -4.16 9.50 5.26
CA LEU A 114 -4.10 8.04 5.36
C LEU A 114 -4.48 7.55 6.76
N SER A 115 -4.10 8.28 7.81
CA SER A 115 -4.42 7.91 9.19
C SER A 115 -5.92 7.88 9.48
N GLU A 116 -6.69 8.76 8.83
CA GLU A 116 -8.14 8.78 8.94
C GLU A 116 -8.81 7.62 8.20
N MET A 117 -8.17 7.10 7.16
CA MET A 117 -8.72 6.04 6.33
C MET A 117 -8.68 4.69 7.02
N ILE A 118 -7.57 4.35 7.67
CA ILE A 118 -7.38 3.03 8.26
C ILE A 118 -8.24 2.83 9.51
N HIS A 119 -8.74 1.62 9.71
CA HIS A 119 -9.46 1.27 10.92
C HIS A 119 -8.56 1.44 12.15
N HIS A 120 -9.10 1.99 13.24
CA HIS A 120 -8.35 2.30 14.46
C HIS A 120 -7.66 1.08 15.11
N GLN A 121 -8.15 -0.12 14.87
CA GLN A 121 -7.53 -1.37 15.35
C GLN A 121 -6.32 -1.81 14.51
N ASN A 122 -6.11 -1.26 13.31
CA ASN A 122 -4.99 -1.60 12.44
C ASN A 122 -3.74 -0.75 12.72
N VAL A 123 -3.46 -0.46 13.98
CA VAL A 123 -2.34 0.40 14.39
C VAL A 123 -0.99 -0.11 13.89
N GLU A 124 -0.78 -1.42 13.90
CA GLU A 124 0.46 -2.06 13.44
C GLU A 124 0.75 -1.86 11.94
N CYS A 125 -0.29 -1.53 11.16
CA CYS A 125 -0.14 -1.23 9.74
C CYS A 125 0.14 0.26 9.46
N ARG A 126 0.25 1.08 10.51
CA ARG A 126 0.51 2.51 10.43
C ARG A 126 1.96 2.81 10.80
N LEU A 127 2.76 3.12 9.82
CA LEU A 127 4.16 3.48 9.98
C LEU A 127 4.29 4.95 10.36
N ILE A 128 5.11 5.23 11.37
CA ILE A 128 5.32 6.59 11.87
C ILE A 128 6.45 7.26 11.08
N LEU A 129 6.11 8.37 10.44
CA LEU A 129 7.10 9.27 9.86
C LEU A 129 7.80 10.02 11.00
N LYS A 130 9.12 10.01 10.97
CA LYS A 130 9.98 10.72 11.95
C LYS A 130 10.60 11.92 11.28
N GLU A 131 10.67 13.03 11.99
CA GLU A 131 11.39 14.20 11.54
C GLU A 131 12.88 14.07 11.95
N ASP A 132 13.74 14.20 10.96
CA ASP A 132 15.21 14.19 11.15
C ASP A 132 15.79 15.34 10.31
N GLN A 133 16.46 16.28 10.96
CA GLN A 133 17.05 17.47 10.32
C GLN A 133 16.08 18.24 9.39
N ASN A 134 14.84 18.46 9.82
CA ASN A 134 13.75 19.10 9.06
C ASN A 134 13.28 18.29 7.82
N GLU A 135 13.63 17.02 7.72
CA GLU A 135 13.13 16.11 6.70
C GLU A 135 12.31 14.99 7.33
N LEU A 136 11.20 14.64 6.72
CA LEU A 136 10.43 13.47 7.11
C LEU A 136 11.12 12.20 6.59
N ARG A 137 11.30 11.23 7.48
CA ARG A 137 11.90 9.93 7.15
C ARG A 137 11.00 8.78 7.57
N LEU A 138 11.01 7.74 6.75
CA LEU A 138 10.35 6.48 7.03
C LEU A 138 11.37 5.42 7.44
N SER A 139 11.08 4.64 8.46
CA SER A 139 11.93 3.52 8.84
C SER A 139 11.76 2.36 7.87
N VAL A 140 12.79 2.10 7.06
CA VAL A 140 12.88 0.92 6.18
C VAL A 140 12.75 -0.37 6.98
N GLU A 141 13.29 -0.40 8.20
CA GLU A 141 13.23 -1.57 9.08
C GLU A 141 11.80 -1.85 9.58
N GLU A 142 11.07 -0.81 10.00
CA GLU A 142 9.67 -0.94 10.41
C GLU A 142 8.78 -1.37 9.25
N LEU A 143 8.97 -0.74 8.08
CA LEU A 143 8.25 -1.11 6.86
C LEU A 143 8.52 -2.57 6.46
N SER A 144 9.78 -3.01 6.50
CA SER A 144 10.12 -4.40 6.15
C SER A 144 9.53 -5.42 7.13
N LYS A 145 9.47 -5.11 8.43
CA LYS A 145 8.84 -5.97 9.45
C LYS A 145 7.33 -6.09 9.22
N CYS A 146 6.67 -4.96 8.95
CA CYS A 146 5.24 -4.94 8.69
C CYS A 146 4.87 -5.73 7.42
N LEU A 147 5.63 -5.53 6.32
CA LEU A 147 5.48 -6.29 5.09
C LEU A 147 5.68 -7.79 5.33
N LEU A 148 6.76 -8.15 6.02
CA LEU A 148 7.07 -9.55 6.30
C LEU A 148 5.95 -10.22 7.11
N LYS A 149 5.43 -9.54 8.15
CA LYS A 149 4.33 -10.05 8.96
C LYS A 149 3.10 -10.37 8.10
N ILE A 150 2.68 -9.44 7.22
CA ILE A 150 1.50 -9.65 6.37
C ILE A 150 1.71 -10.80 5.38
N VAL A 151 2.87 -10.92 4.76
CA VAL A 151 3.09 -11.97 3.75
C VAL A 151 3.34 -13.36 4.37
N THR A 152 3.61 -13.45 5.68
CA THR A 152 3.86 -14.73 6.37
C THR A 152 2.74 -15.15 7.32
N ASP A 153 1.83 -14.24 7.70
CA ASP A 153 0.69 -14.51 8.58
C ASP A 153 -0.64 -14.26 7.86
N ASP A 154 -1.11 -15.28 7.15
CA ASP A 154 -2.36 -15.22 6.39
C ASP A 154 -3.59 -14.96 7.26
N CYS A 155 -3.56 -15.36 8.53
CA CYS A 155 -4.67 -15.14 9.45
C CYS A 155 -4.78 -13.64 9.79
N TRP A 156 -3.66 -13.06 10.19
CA TRP A 156 -3.58 -11.64 10.49
C TRP A 156 -3.86 -10.77 9.25
N ALA A 157 -3.30 -11.12 8.09
CA ALA A 157 -3.56 -10.41 6.84
C ALA A 157 -5.06 -10.38 6.51
N ARG A 158 -5.76 -11.51 6.62
CA ARG A 158 -7.21 -11.58 6.39
C ARG A 158 -8.01 -10.72 7.37
N GLU A 159 -7.59 -10.66 8.62
CA GLU A 159 -8.26 -9.84 9.63
C GLU A 159 -8.08 -8.34 9.35
N VAL A 160 -6.87 -7.92 9.04
CA VAL A 160 -6.58 -6.53 8.60
C VAL A 160 -7.42 -6.16 7.38
N GLY A 161 -7.49 -7.03 6.38
CA GLY A 161 -8.30 -6.81 5.18
C GLY A 161 -9.80 -6.69 5.46
N LYS A 162 -10.34 -7.52 6.38
CA LYS A 162 -11.74 -7.42 6.82
C LYS A 162 -12.03 -6.08 7.49
N LEU A 163 -11.16 -5.64 8.40
CA LEU A 163 -11.30 -4.34 9.07
C LEU A 163 -11.26 -3.17 8.07
N ASN A 164 -10.36 -3.23 7.10
CA ASN A 164 -10.29 -2.23 6.03
C ASN A 164 -11.59 -2.20 5.21
N ARG A 165 -12.14 -3.36 4.86
CA ARG A 165 -13.41 -3.45 4.12
C ARG A 165 -14.60 -2.92 4.95
N CYS A 166 -14.64 -3.20 6.25
CA CYS A 166 -15.64 -2.61 7.14
C CYS A 166 -15.51 -1.09 7.16
N ARG A 167 -14.29 -0.58 7.36
CA ARG A 167 -14.04 0.87 7.35
C ARG A 167 -14.47 1.54 6.04
N TYR A 168 -14.18 0.91 4.88
CA TYR A 168 -14.69 1.39 3.59
C TYR A 168 -16.21 1.51 3.59
N LYS A 169 -16.94 0.46 4.00
CA LYS A 169 -18.40 0.46 4.03
C LYS A 169 -18.96 1.53 4.94
N ASP A 170 -18.34 1.74 6.10
CA ASP A 170 -18.85 2.63 7.14
C ASP A 170 -18.57 4.10 6.87
N ALA A 171 -17.53 4.43 6.12
CA ALA A 171 -17.07 5.81 5.96
C ALA A 171 -16.86 6.28 4.52
N PHE A 172 -16.49 5.39 3.59
CA PHE A 172 -16.02 5.78 2.25
C PHE A 172 -16.85 5.19 1.10
N SER A 173 -17.92 4.45 1.40
CA SER A 173 -18.80 3.93 0.34
C SER A 173 -19.61 5.06 -0.30
N LEU A 174 -19.96 4.86 -1.56
CA LEU A 174 -20.81 5.80 -2.31
C LEU A 174 -22.14 6.09 -1.59
N GLU A 175 -22.71 5.07 -0.94
CA GLU A 175 -23.93 5.21 -0.15
C GLU A 175 -23.75 6.16 1.03
N LYS A 176 -22.66 6.00 1.79
CA LYS A 176 -22.34 6.89 2.92
C LYS A 176 -22.08 8.32 2.45
N MET A 177 -21.37 8.47 1.34
CA MET A 177 -21.14 9.80 0.75
C MET A 177 -22.45 10.45 0.33
N ARG A 178 -23.37 9.70 -0.30
CA ARG A 178 -24.70 10.18 -0.68
C ARG A 178 -25.51 10.61 0.54
N MET A 179 -25.56 9.77 1.58
CA MET A 179 -26.29 10.08 2.82
C MET A 179 -25.76 11.35 3.50
N ALA A 180 -24.42 11.48 3.58
CA ALA A 180 -23.79 12.68 4.14
C ALA A 180 -24.16 13.92 3.31
N PHE A 181 -24.13 13.82 1.98
CA PHE A 181 -24.50 14.92 1.10
C PHE A 181 -25.97 15.35 1.28
N GLU A 182 -26.88 14.38 1.28
CA GLU A 182 -28.32 14.62 1.48
C GLU A 182 -28.60 15.31 2.83
N SER A 183 -27.86 14.98 3.89
CA SER A 183 -28.02 15.59 5.21
C SER A 183 -27.62 17.08 5.28
N PHE A 184 -26.86 17.59 4.31
CA PHE A 184 -26.52 19.01 4.23
C PHE A 184 -27.63 19.86 3.59
N TYR A 185 -28.59 19.24 2.90
CA TYR A 185 -29.67 19.92 2.18
C TYR A 185 -31.05 19.67 2.79
N SER A 186 -31.13 18.90 3.87
CA SER A 186 -32.32 18.68 4.68
C SER A 186 -32.33 19.58 5.93
#